data_9377fedd663aa082a724b06524eda9d3
#
_entry.id   9377fedd663aa082a724b06524eda9d3
#
_cell.length_a   1.000
_cell.length_b   1.000
_cell.length_c   1.000
_cell.angle_alpha   90.00
_cell.angle_beta   90.00
_cell.angle_gamma   90.00
#
_symmetry.space_group_name_H-M   'P 1'
#
loop_
_entity.id
_entity.type
_entity.pdbx_description
1 polymer ?
#
loop_
_entity_poly.entity_id
_entity_poly.type
_entity_poly.pdbx_seq_one_letter_code
_entity_poly.pdbx_strand_id
1 'polypeptide(L)'
;SPEGKNLLQLAVFSRYPIRGQSLITYPDSKNCSLWCDIEIPGRTIRLFNNHLQTTEVTRNKRKLEKELYKEDTRKAERAALALIDGLHENFRKRAGQADVLKQLIADSPHPTLVCGDFNSLPSSYVYHTIKGNRKGDKAGNKKGNKLQDGFLTSGHGYMYTFKFFKHLLRIDYILHSPELKSTDYFSPDWSYSDHNPVVMRMKL
;
A
#
# COMPACT_ATOMS: atom_id res chain seq x y z
N SER A 1 -4.02 12.35 -19.39
CA SER A 1 -4.05 12.80 -17.99
C SER A 1 -5.34 13.57 -17.76
N PRO A 2 -6.05 13.33 -16.64
CA PRO A 2 -7.09 14.25 -16.21
C PRO A 2 -6.42 15.59 -15.90
N GLU A 3 -6.91 16.64 -16.49
CA GLU A 3 -6.39 17.99 -16.38
C GLU A 3 -6.26 18.42 -14.92
N GLY A 4 -5.07 18.85 -14.51
CA GLY A 4 -4.86 19.71 -13.36
C GLY A 4 -4.49 19.09 -12.02
N LYS A 5 -4.37 17.78 -11.84
CA LYS A 5 -3.87 17.19 -10.59
C LYS A 5 -2.47 16.57 -10.80
N ASN A 6 -1.45 17.11 -10.15
CA ASN A 6 -0.14 16.46 -10.03
C ASN A 6 -0.30 15.19 -9.18
N LEU A 7 -0.73 14.09 -9.80
CA LEU A 7 -0.80 12.78 -9.18
C LEU A 7 0.61 12.19 -9.07
N LEU A 8 0.87 11.47 -8.00
CA LEU A 8 2.05 10.63 -7.89
C LEU A 8 1.94 9.52 -8.94
N GLN A 9 2.98 9.39 -9.78
CA GLN A 9 2.96 8.46 -10.91
C GLN A 9 3.22 7.03 -10.42
N LEU A 10 2.44 6.09 -10.97
CA LEU A 10 2.65 4.65 -10.84
C LEU A 10 2.91 4.07 -12.22
N ALA A 11 3.76 3.05 -12.29
CA ALA A 11 4.05 2.35 -13.52
C ALA A 11 4.03 0.82 -13.30
N VAL A 12 3.68 0.10 -14.34
CA VAL A 12 3.80 -1.36 -14.42
C VAL A 12 4.58 -1.70 -15.68
N PHE A 13 5.60 -2.52 -15.52
CA PHE A 13 6.35 -3.09 -16.62
C PHE A 13 6.12 -4.60 -16.63
N SER A 14 5.82 -5.17 -17.77
CA SER A 14 5.54 -6.60 -17.91
C SER A 14 6.22 -7.17 -19.15
N ARG A 15 6.74 -8.39 -19.03
CA ARG A 15 7.18 -9.21 -20.19
C ARG A 15 5.99 -9.82 -20.93
N TYR A 16 4.83 -9.88 -20.27
CA TYR A 16 3.61 -10.43 -20.81
C TYR A 16 2.67 -9.30 -21.23
N PRO A 17 1.77 -9.54 -22.19
CA PRO A 17 0.82 -8.54 -22.64
C PRO A 17 -0.05 -8.00 -21.51
N ILE A 18 -0.22 -6.68 -21.48
CA ILE A 18 -1.17 -5.98 -20.63
C ILE A 18 -2.40 -5.68 -21.50
N ARG A 19 -3.61 -6.14 -21.10
CA ARG A 19 -4.83 -6.01 -21.91
C ARG A 19 -5.81 -4.99 -21.40
N GLY A 20 -6.02 -4.96 -20.09
CA GLY A 20 -6.91 -3.99 -19.45
C GLY A 20 -6.16 -3.18 -18.43
N GLN A 21 -6.57 -1.93 -18.22
CA GLN A 21 -5.99 -1.10 -17.17
C GLN A 21 -6.93 0.02 -16.76
N SER A 22 -6.84 0.46 -15.52
CA SER A 22 -7.54 1.65 -15.04
C SER A 22 -6.75 2.34 -13.93
N LEU A 23 -6.75 3.66 -13.97
CA LEU A 23 -6.25 4.51 -12.88
C LEU A 23 -7.37 4.70 -11.85
N ILE A 24 -7.03 4.55 -10.59
CA ILE A 24 -7.92 4.77 -9.45
C ILE A 24 -7.44 6.02 -8.73
N THR A 25 -8.21 7.09 -8.84
CA THR A 25 -7.95 8.35 -8.14
C THR A 25 -8.81 8.45 -6.90
N TYR A 26 -8.30 9.13 -5.90
CA TYR A 26 -8.99 9.32 -4.62
C TYR A 26 -9.31 10.79 -4.40
N PRO A 27 -10.49 11.12 -3.86
CA PRO A 27 -10.82 12.51 -3.47
C PRO A 27 -9.76 13.07 -2.51
N ASP A 28 -9.39 14.31 -2.70
CA ASP A 28 -8.48 15.07 -1.82
C ASP A 28 -7.13 14.41 -1.55
N SER A 29 -6.65 13.59 -2.49
CA SER A 29 -5.37 12.91 -2.44
C SER A 29 -4.60 13.08 -3.75
N LYS A 30 -3.29 13.21 -3.65
CA LYS A 30 -2.37 13.11 -4.79
C LYS A 30 -1.93 11.67 -5.03
N ASN A 31 -2.14 10.81 -4.04
CA ASN A 31 -1.87 9.39 -4.15
C ASN A 31 -2.93 8.72 -5.02
N CYS A 32 -2.55 7.66 -5.69
CA CYS A 32 -3.43 6.92 -6.57
C CYS A 32 -3.11 5.43 -6.52
N SER A 33 -3.97 4.63 -7.12
CA SER A 33 -3.73 3.24 -7.43
C SER A 33 -4.00 2.99 -8.90
N LEU A 34 -3.53 1.89 -9.43
CA LEU A 34 -3.90 1.41 -10.75
C LEU A 34 -4.12 -0.10 -10.72
N TRP A 35 -4.93 -0.60 -11.61
CA TRP A 35 -4.95 -2.03 -11.90
C TRP A 35 -4.70 -2.29 -13.38
N CYS A 36 -4.13 -3.45 -13.67
CA CYS A 36 -4.02 -3.95 -15.04
C CYS A 36 -4.17 -5.48 -15.09
N ASP A 37 -4.65 -5.97 -16.21
CA ASP A 37 -4.76 -7.40 -16.52
C ASP A 37 -3.54 -7.83 -17.33
N ILE A 38 -2.84 -8.85 -16.84
CA ILE A 38 -1.62 -9.38 -17.43
C ILE A 38 -1.91 -10.81 -17.91
N GLU A 39 -1.72 -11.07 -19.21
CA GLU A 39 -1.86 -12.40 -19.81
C GLU A 39 -0.59 -13.22 -19.60
N ILE A 40 -0.58 -14.09 -18.60
CA ILE A 40 0.49 -15.07 -18.41
C ILE A 40 0.14 -16.40 -19.06
N PRO A 41 1.08 -17.33 -19.29
CA PRO A 41 0.77 -18.63 -19.84
C PRO A 41 -0.33 -19.35 -19.07
N GLY A 42 -1.41 -19.71 -19.76
CA GLY A 42 -2.55 -20.47 -19.23
C GLY A 42 -3.60 -19.66 -18.47
N ARG A 43 -3.40 -18.37 -18.16
CA ARG A 43 -4.40 -17.55 -17.47
C ARG A 43 -4.13 -16.05 -17.55
N THR A 44 -5.13 -15.27 -17.17
CA THR A 44 -4.98 -13.83 -16.89
C THR A 44 -4.92 -13.61 -15.38
N ILE A 45 -4.08 -12.69 -14.93
CA ILE A 45 -4.02 -12.20 -13.55
C ILE A 45 -4.30 -10.70 -13.51
N ARG A 46 -4.95 -10.21 -12.46
CA ARG A 46 -5.13 -8.78 -12.23
C ARG A 46 -4.11 -8.28 -11.20
N LEU A 47 -3.32 -7.32 -11.61
CA LEU A 47 -2.35 -6.63 -10.74
C LEU A 47 -2.92 -5.29 -10.29
N PHE A 48 -2.97 -5.04 -9.00
CA PHE A 48 -3.17 -3.73 -8.39
C PHE A 48 -1.83 -3.20 -7.91
N ASN A 49 -1.43 -2.04 -8.40
CA ASN A 49 -0.27 -1.30 -7.90
C ASN A 49 -0.76 -0.05 -7.16
N ASN A 50 -0.32 0.11 -5.90
CA ASN A 50 -0.91 1.07 -4.98
C ASN A 50 0.15 1.96 -4.36
N HIS A 51 -0.15 3.25 -4.27
CA HIS A 51 0.54 4.18 -3.39
C HIS A 51 -0.52 4.94 -2.60
N LEU A 52 -0.82 4.44 -1.39
CA LEU A 52 -1.87 5.01 -0.56
C LEU A 52 -1.40 6.29 0.13
N GLN A 53 -2.34 7.07 0.65
CA GLN A 53 -2.08 8.37 1.27
C GLN A 53 -0.89 8.32 2.23
N THR A 54 0.08 9.19 1.98
CA THR A 54 1.29 9.29 2.80
C THR A 54 0.95 9.83 4.20
N THR A 55 1.74 9.43 5.20
CA THR A 55 1.57 9.94 6.56
C THR A 55 2.13 11.34 6.75
N GLU A 56 3.02 11.79 5.85
CA GLU A 56 3.77 13.05 5.96
C GLU A 56 4.52 13.23 7.31
N VAL A 57 4.71 12.15 8.06
CA VAL A 57 5.34 12.17 9.40
C VAL A 57 6.72 12.78 9.34
N THR A 58 7.54 12.40 8.38
CA THR A 58 8.91 12.89 8.25
C THR A 58 8.96 14.41 8.05
N ARG A 59 8.07 14.94 7.19
CA ARG A 59 7.96 16.37 6.92
C ARG A 59 7.49 17.14 8.15
N ASN A 60 6.45 16.63 8.79
CA ASN A 60 5.84 17.27 9.95
C ASN A 60 6.75 17.19 11.19
N LYS A 61 7.47 16.08 11.37
CA LYS A 61 8.49 15.94 12.41
C LYS A 61 9.61 16.98 12.27
N ARG A 62 10.16 17.16 11.07
CA ARG A 62 11.18 18.20 10.80
C ARG A 62 10.67 19.60 11.11
N LYS A 63 9.40 19.89 10.82
CA LYS A 63 8.78 21.17 11.15
C LYS A 63 8.70 21.38 12.67
N LEU A 64 8.23 20.36 13.39
CA LEU A 64 8.15 20.40 14.85
C LEU A 64 9.53 20.57 15.50
N GLU A 65 10.53 19.79 15.06
CA GLU A 65 11.91 19.91 15.56
C GLU A 65 12.48 21.31 15.34
N LYS A 66 12.20 21.93 14.18
CA LYS A 66 12.64 23.30 13.88
C LYS A 66 12.01 24.35 14.81
N GLU A 67 10.74 24.19 15.17
CA GLU A 67 10.05 25.10 16.08
C GLU A 67 10.48 24.88 17.54
N LEU A 68 10.73 23.63 17.95
CA LEU A 68 11.31 23.29 19.26
C LEU A 68 12.72 23.91 19.44
N TYR A 69 13.56 23.87 18.39
CA TYR A 69 14.91 24.44 18.43
C TYR A 69 14.89 25.97 18.61
N LYS A 70 13.80 26.65 18.23
CA LYS A 70 13.63 28.10 18.40
C LYS A 70 13.13 28.51 19.78
N GLU A 71 12.94 27.56 20.70
CA GLU A 71 12.43 27.76 22.07
C GLU A 71 11.05 28.45 22.13
N ASP A 72 10.30 28.47 21.04
CA ASP A 72 8.94 29.02 20.98
C ASP A 72 7.91 27.94 21.35
N THR A 73 7.67 27.80 22.63
CA THR A 73 6.80 26.78 23.21
C THR A 73 5.38 26.78 22.59
N ARG A 74 4.81 27.98 22.33
CA ARG A 74 3.46 28.11 21.77
C ARG A 74 3.39 27.64 20.30
N LYS A 75 4.44 27.91 19.52
CA LYS A 75 4.52 27.44 18.14
C LYS A 75 4.80 25.94 18.07
N ALA A 76 5.62 25.41 18.96
CA ALA A 76 5.88 24.00 19.09
C ALA A 76 4.60 23.22 19.44
N GLU A 77 3.80 23.71 20.40
CA GLU A 77 2.51 23.11 20.78
C GLU A 77 1.53 23.11 19.60
N ARG A 78 1.36 24.23 18.89
CA ARG A 78 0.52 24.30 17.69
C ARG A 78 1.01 23.37 16.59
N ALA A 79 2.33 23.24 16.40
CA ALA A 79 2.90 22.33 15.42
C ALA A 79 2.66 20.87 15.80
N ALA A 80 2.70 20.52 17.08
CA ALA A 80 2.40 19.18 17.58
C ALA A 80 0.92 18.83 17.36
N LEU A 81 -0.01 19.72 17.70
CA LEU A 81 -1.44 19.53 17.45
C LEU A 81 -1.72 19.38 15.96
N ALA A 82 -1.15 20.25 15.11
CA ALA A 82 -1.31 20.14 13.66
C ALA A 82 -0.73 18.82 13.09
N LEU A 83 0.32 18.27 13.70
CA LEU A 83 0.85 16.95 13.33
C LEU A 83 -0.16 15.84 13.67
N ILE A 84 -0.75 15.87 14.86
CA ILE A 84 -1.74 14.88 15.29
C ILE A 84 -2.97 14.93 14.37
N ASP A 85 -3.49 16.10 14.10
CA ASP A 85 -4.65 16.29 13.21
C ASP A 85 -4.35 15.80 11.78
N GLY A 86 -3.17 16.15 11.27
CA GLY A 86 -2.71 15.66 9.96
C GLY A 86 -2.55 14.13 9.89
N LEU A 87 -2.11 13.49 10.97
CA LEU A 87 -2.05 12.03 11.07
C LEU A 87 -3.43 11.41 11.05
N HIS A 88 -4.38 11.94 11.83
CA HIS A 88 -5.77 11.45 11.86
C HIS A 88 -6.43 11.58 10.49
N GLU A 89 -6.26 12.71 9.82
CA GLU A 89 -6.79 12.92 8.46
C GLU A 89 -6.19 11.92 7.46
N ASN A 90 -4.87 11.75 7.47
CA ASN A 90 -4.21 10.81 6.57
C ASN A 90 -4.62 9.35 6.85
N PHE A 91 -4.83 8.97 8.11
CA PHE A 91 -5.37 7.65 8.45
C PHE A 91 -6.80 7.45 7.92
N ARG A 92 -7.66 8.47 8.03
CA ARG A 92 -9.03 8.43 7.50
C ARG A 92 -9.03 8.31 5.98
N LYS A 93 -8.21 9.09 5.29
CA LYS A 93 -8.05 9.00 3.83
C LYS A 93 -7.62 7.61 3.40
N ARG A 94 -6.60 7.02 4.05
CA ARG A 94 -6.16 5.66 3.74
C ARG A 94 -7.24 4.60 4.01
N ALA A 95 -8.00 4.74 5.08
CA ALA A 95 -9.10 3.82 5.36
C ALA A 95 -10.13 3.83 4.22
N GLY A 96 -10.56 5.00 3.76
CA GLY A 96 -11.44 5.12 2.61
C GLY A 96 -10.84 4.57 1.30
N GLN A 97 -9.54 4.78 1.08
CA GLN A 97 -8.83 4.20 -0.07
C GLN A 97 -8.81 2.67 0.00
N ALA A 98 -8.60 2.11 1.19
CA ALA A 98 -8.62 0.66 1.40
C ALA A 98 -10.01 0.05 1.16
N ASP A 99 -11.08 0.76 1.54
CA ASP A 99 -12.46 0.32 1.30
C ASP A 99 -12.78 0.28 -0.19
N VAL A 100 -12.35 1.28 -0.97
CA VAL A 100 -12.47 1.29 -2.43
C VAL A 100 -11.71 0.12 -3.05
N LEU A 101 -10.45 -0.10 -2.63
CA LEU A 101 -9.66 -1.22 -3.13
C LEU A 101 -10.27 -2.57 -2.78
N LYS A 102 -10.78 -2.75 -1.55
CA LYS A 102 -11.48 -3.97 -1.13
C LYS A 102 -12.57 -4.34 -2.12
N GLN A 103 -13.39 -3.37 -2.52
CA GLN A 103 -14.47 -3.61 -3.46
C GLN A 103 -13.96 -4.00 -4.85
N LEU A 104 -13.01 -3.24 -5.39
CA LEU A 104 -12.44 -3.50 -6.71
C LEU A 104 -11.70 -4.85 -6.78
N ILE A 105 -11.05 -5.27 -5.69
CA ILE A 105 -10.40 -6.57 -5.60
C ILE A 105 -11.44 -7.69 -5.54
N ALA A 106 -12.53 -7.51 -4.78
CA ALA A 106 -13.60 -8.49 -4.66
C ALA A 106 -14.35 -8.71 -6.00
N ASP A 107 -14.43 -7.66 -6.81
CA ASP A 107 -15.07 -7.68 -8.14
C ASP A 107 -14.13 -8.13 -9.26
N SER A 108 -12.87 -8.47 -8.94
CA SER A 108 -11.91 -8.94 -9.93
C SER A 108 -12.36 -10.29 -10.54
N PRO A 109 -12.43 -10.40 -11.87
CA PRO A 109 -12.74 -11.67 -12.53
C PRO A 109 -11.54 -12.63 -12.58
N HIS A 110 -10.36 -12.16 -12.19
CA HIS A 110 -9.09 -12.89 -12.29
C HIS A 110 -8.43 -13.06 -10.93
N PRO A 111 -7.58 -14.10 -10.75
CA PRO A 111 -6.67 -14.17 -9.62
C PRO A 111 -5.87 -12.88 -9.50
N THR A 112 -5.71 -12.39 -8.29
CA THR A 112 -5.27 -11.01 -8.05
C THR A 112 -3.94 -10.96 -7.33
N LEU A 113 -3.07 -10.04 -7.77
CA LEU A 113 -1.90 -9.54 -7.06
C LEU A 113 -2.18 -8.11 -6.61
N VAL A 114 -1.84 -7.78 -5.37
CA VAL A 114 -1.97 -6.42 -4.83
C VAL A 114 -0.64 -6.02 -4.24
N CYS A 115 0.03 -5.07 -4.86
CA CYS A 115 1.35 -4.61 -4.42
C CYS A 115 1.39 -3.09 -4.20
N GLY A 116 2.46 -2.64 -3.55
CA GLY A 116 2.80 -1.23 -3.41
C GLY A 116 2.92 -0.76 -1.96
N ASP A 117 3.10 0.55 -1.81
CA ASP A 117 3.20 1.23 -0.54
C ASP A 117 1.80 1.50 0.04
N PHE A 118 1.46 0.78 1.11
CA PHE A 118 0.20 0.99 1.82
C PHE A 118 0.30 2.11 2.86
N ASN A 119 1.50 2.63 3.13
CA ASN A 119 1.76 3.60 4.18
C ASN A 119 1.17 3.18 5.55
N SER A 120 1.04 1.89 5.79
CA SER A 120 0.32 1.30 6.93
C SER A 120 0.97 -0.01 7.37
N LEU A 121 0.99 -0.24 8.67
CA LEU A 121 1.56 -1.43 9.29
C LEU A 121 0.65 -2.68 9.12
N PRO A 122 1.19 -3.91 9.29
CA PRO A 122 0.41 -5.16 9.23
C PRO A 122 -0.73 -5.24 10.25
N SER A 123 -0.66 -4.48 11.35
CA SER A 123 -1.71 -4.40 12.38
C SER A 123 -2.83 -3.40 12.04
N SER A 124 -2.72 -2.66 10.93
CA SER A 124 -3.63 -1.57 10.59
C SER A 124 -4.95 -2.04 9.99
N TYR A 125 -5.98 -1.19 10.11
CA TYR A 125 -7.25 -1.34 9.39
C TYR A 125 -7.04 -1.51 7.87
N VAL A 126 -6.17 -0.68 7.28
CA VAL A 126 -5.86 -0.68 5.84
C VAL A 126 -5.39 -2.04 5.37
N TYR A 127 -4.37 -2.59 6.03
CA TYR A 127 -3.83 -3.90 5.67
C TYR A 127 -4.89 -5.02 5.78
N HIS A 128 -5.64 -5.04 6.89
CA HIS A 128 -6.66 -6.07 7.11
C HIS A 128 -7.84 -5.94 6.13
N THR A 129 -8.21 -4.72 5.76
CA THR A 129 -9.27 -4.44 4.80
C THR A 129 -8.92 -4.92 3.40
N ILE A 130 -7.71 -4.60 2.92
CA ILE A 130 -7.23 -5.01 1.59
C ILE A 130 -6.99 -6.52 1.54
N LYS A 131 -6.33 -7.08 2.54
CA LYS A 131 -6.07 -8.52 2.61
C LYS A 131 -7.35 -9.34 2.72
N GLY A 132 -8.35 -8.79 3.40
CA GLY A 132 -9.60 -9.48 3.70
C GLY A 132 -9.48 -10.41 4.92
N ASN A 133 -10.58 -10.58 5.62
CA ASN A 133 -10.64 -11.41 6.82
C ASN A 133 -11.03 -12.85 6.45
N ARG A 134 -10.35 -13.85 7.03
CA ARG A 134 -10.67 -15.27 6.87
C ARG A 134 -12.05 -15.66 7.42
N LYS A 135 -12.54 -14.91 8.41
CA LYS A 135 -13.88 -15.09 8.99
C LYS A 135 -14.76 -14.04 8.32
N GLY A 136 -15.68 -14.52 7.46
CA GLY A 136 -16.55 -13.66 6.68
C GLY A 136 -17.05 -12.43 7.44
N ASP A 137 -17.01 -11.27 6.81
CA ASP A 137 -17.62 -10.07 7.33
C ASP A 137 -19.03 -10.41 7.80
N LYS A 138 -19.36 -10.07 9.05
CA LYS A 138 -20.70 -10.26 9.65
C LYS A 138 -21.82 -9.55 8.87
N ALA A 139 -21.49 -8.83 7.81
CA ALA A 139 -22.38 -8.10 6.92
C ALA A 139 -22.92 -8.92 5.74
N GLY A 140 -22.87 -10.25 5.78
CA GLY A 140 -23.57 -11.11 4.80
C GLY A 140 -22.98 -11.13 3.38
N ASN A 141 -21.89 -10.43 3.11
CA ASN A 141 -21.27 -10.38 1.80
C ASN A 141 -20.34 -11.59 1.61
N LYS A 142 -20.81 -12.62 0.90
CA LYS A 142 -20.08 -13.87 0.64
C LYS A 142 -18.82 -13.72 -0.22
N LYS A 143 -18.54 -12.54 -0.76
CA LYS A 143 -17.38 -12.20 -1.59
C LYS A 143 -16.40 -11.28 -0.83
N GLY A 144 -15.82 -11.72 0.28
CA GLY A 144 -14.70 -11.00 0.90
C GLY A 144 -13.38 -11.35 0.20
N ASN A 145 -12.45 -10.38 0.11
CA ASN A 145 -11.09 -10.65 -0.31
C ASN A 145 -10.46 -11.71 0.61
N LYS A 146 -9.78 -12.67 0.03
CA LYS A 146 -9.08 -13.74 0.76
C LYS A 146 -7.62 -13.79 0.31
N LEU A 147 -6.96 -12.63 0.29
CA LEU A 147 -5.58 -12.56 -0.14
C LEU A 147 -4.65 -13.14 0.93
N GLN A 148 -3.58 -13.73 0.48
CA GLN A 148 -2.45 -14.17 1.29
C GLN A 148 -1.35 -13.10 1.23
N ASP A 149 -0.66 -12.88 2.33
CA ASP A 149 0.52 -12.03 2.36
C ASP A 149 1.73 -12.87 1.92
N GLY A 150 2.38 -12.46 0.84
CA GLY A 150 3.54 -13.16 0.30
C GLY A 150 4.66 -13.35 1.32
N PHE A 151 4.89 -12.35 2.20
CA PHE A 151 5.86 -12.50 3.28
C PHE A 151 5.46 -13.59 4.28
N LEU A 152 4.17 -13.68 4.64
CA LEU A 152 3.70 -14.70 5.59
C LEU A 152 3.62 -16.10 4.98
N THR A 153 3.62 -16.21 3.65
CA THR A 153 3.54 -17.51 2.94
C THR A 153 4.90 -18.05 2.54
N SER A 154 5.86 -17.20 2.20
CA SER A 154 7.15 -17.61 1.65
C SER A 154 8.35 -16.73 2.05
N GLY A 155 8.12 -15.75 2.93
CA GLY A 155 9.21 -14.95 3.50
C GLY A 155 9.79 -15.58 4.76
N HIS A 156 10.97 -15.12 5.15
CA HIS A 156 11.69 -15.61 6.31
C HIS A 156 12.25 -14.46 7.15
N GLY A 157 12.37 -14.70 8.46
CA GLY A 157 13.00 -13.77 9.40
C GLY A 157 12.21 -12.48 9.60
N TYR A 158 12.95 -11.41 9.88
CA TYR A 158 12.39 -10.07 10.04
C TYR A 158 12.56 -9.28 8.74
N MET A 159 11.52 -8.54 8.36
CA MET A 159 11.53 -7.70 7.18
C MET A 159 11.06 -6.29 7.50
N TYR A 160 11.78 -5.31 7.00
CA TYR A 160 11.36 -3.92 6.89
C TYR A 160 11.45 -3.47 5.42
N THR A 161 10.64 -2.51 5.06
CA THR A 161 10.64 -1.93 3.70
C THR A 161 10.91 -0.44 3.72
N PHE A 162 10.71 0.23 4.85
CA PHE A 162 10.99 1.64 5.05
C PHE A 162 12.17 1.85 6.00
N LYS A 163 13.19 2.60 5.56
CA LYS A 163 14.50 2.71 6.23
C LYS A 163 14.53 3.64 7.43
N PHE A 164 13.62 4.60 7.49
CA PHE A 164 13.49 5.44 8.67
C PHE A 164 12.89 4.66 9.85
N PHE A 165 12.88 5.24 11.02
CA PHE A 165 12.42 4.61 12.26
C PHE A 165 13.17 3.31 12.61
N LYS A 166 14.52 3.35 12.50
CA LYS A 166 15.42 2.24 12.88
C LYS A 166 15.10 0.92 12.17
N HIS A 167 14.68 1.00 10.91
CA HIS A 167 14.37 -0.20 10.08
C HIS A 167 13.28 -1.10 10.68
N LEU A 168 12.25 -0.51 11.31
CA LEU A 168 11.21 -1.29 12.00
C LEU A 168 9.92 -1.44 11.18
N LEU A 169 9.76 -0.67 10.08
CA LEU A 169 8.48 -0.56 9.42
C LEU A 169 8.43 -1.37 8.13
N ARG A 170 7.47 -2.30 8.05
CA ARG A 170 7.04 -2.93 6.82
C ARG A 170 5.73 -2.29 6.38
N ILE A 171 5.77 -1.47 5.34
CA ILE A 171 4.63 -0.71 4.80
C ILE A 171 4.40 -0.97 3.31
N ASP A 172 5.32 -1.69 2.66
CA ASP A 172 5.20 -2.16 1.30
C ASP A 172 4.88 -3.66 1.30
N TYR A 173 3.99 -4.07 0.43
CA TYR A 173 3.43 -5.42 0.42
C TYR A 173 3.31 -5.97 -1.00
N ILE A 174 3.30 -7.30 -1.09
CA ILE A 174 2.72 -8.05 -2.19
C ILE A 174 1.77 -9.08 -1.58
N LEU A 175 0.46 -8.85 -1.79
CA LEU A 175 -0.59 -9.78 -1.42
C LEU A 175 -1.06 -10.52 -2.68
N HIS A 176 -1.51 -11.75 -2.55
CA HIS A 176 -1.93 -12.56 -3.69
C HIS A 176 -3.14 -13.44 -3.40
N SER A 177 -3.91 -13.74 -4.42
CA SER A 177 -4.98 -14.73 -4.36
C SER A 177 -4.42 -16.12 -4.01
N PRO A 178 -5.18 -16.97 -3.30
CA PRO A 178 -4.72 -18.31 -2.88
C PRO A 178 -4.33 -19.22 -4.05
N GLU A 179 -4.86 -18.98 -5.24
CA GLU A 179 -4.57 -19.72 -6.47
C GLU A 179 -3.16 -19.43 -7.02
N LEU A 180 -2.56 -18.33 -6.58
CA LEU A 180 -1.22 -17.91 -6.94
C LEU A 180 -0.27 -18.34 -5.83
N LYS A 181 0.63 -19.30 -6.12
CA LYS A 181 1.53 -19.84 -5.09
C LYS A 181 2.85 -19.07 -5.07
N SER A 182 3.11 -18.36 -3.99
CA SER A 182 4.42 -17.76 -3.77
C SER A 182 5.43 -18.81 -3.31
N THR A 183 6.65 -18.72 -3.80
CA THR A 183 7.75 -19.65 -3.51
C THR A 183 8.90 -19.00 -2.76
N ASP A 184 9.02 -17.69 -2.87
CA ASP A 184 10.06 -16.91 -2.22
C ASP A 184 9.60 -15.46 -2.07
N TYR A 185 10.03 -14.81 -0.99
CA TYR A 185 9.68 -13.41 -0.70
C TYR A 185 10.81 -12.75 0.09
N PHE A 186 11.38 -11.69 -0.45
CA PHE A 186 12.49 -10.97 0.18
C PHE A 186 12.48 -9.48 -0.17
N SER A 187 13.24 -8.71 0.60
CA SER A 187 13.43 -7.29 0.40
C SER A 187 14.93 -6.98 0.51
N PRO A 188 15.63 -6.80 -0.62
CA PRO A 188 17.04 -6.46 -0.59
C PRO A 188 17.25 -5.03 -0.13
N ASP A 189 18.31 -4.79 0.61
CA ASP A 189 18.69 -3.43 1.02
C ASP A 189 19.35 -2.69 -0.14
N TRP A 190 18.70 -1.65 -0.66
CA TRP A 190 19.17 -0.83 -1.78
C TRP A 190 19.28 0.63 -1.37
N SER A 191 20.43 1.25 -1.69
CA SER A 191 20.74 2.63 -1.29
C SER A 191 20.01 3.72 -2.11
N TYR A 192 19.30 3.36 -3.18
CA TYR A 192 18.71 4.33 -4.12
C TYR A 192 17.38 4.96 -3.68
N SER A 193 16.78 4.45 -2.61
CA SER A 193 15.50 4.93 -2.09
C SER A 193 15.48 4.82 -0.57
N ASP A 194 14.58 5.56 0.07
CA ASP A 194 14.21 5.40 1.47
C ASP A 194 13.27 4.19 1.72
N HIS A 195 12.82 3.55 0.63
CA HIS A 195 12.17 2.24 0.67
C HIS A 195 13.06 1.18 0.04
N ASN A 196 13.04 -0.02 0.61
CA ASN A 196 13.61 -1.20 0.00
C ASN A 196 12.60 -1.83 -0.97
N PRO A 197 13.05 -2.34 -2.13
CA PRO A 197 12.16 -3.05 -3.04
C PRO A 197 11.66 -4.34 -2.41
N VAL A 198 10.45 -4.74 -2.78
CA VAL A 198 9.86 -6.01 -2.37
C VAL A 198 9.81 -6.94 -3.57
N VAL A 199 10.32 -8.16 -3.41
CA VAL A 199 10.39 -9.16 -4.46
C VAL A 199 9.64 -10.42 -4.03
N MET A 200 8.78 -10.92 -4.88
CA MET A 200 8.09 -12.20 -4.70
C MET A 200 8.28 -13.07 -5.94
N ARG A 201 8.68 -14.31 -5.73
CA ARG A 201 8.68 -15.34 -6.77
C ARG A 201 7.41 -16.16 -6.66
N MET A 202 6.83 -16.49 -7.80
CA MET A 202 5.62 -17.30 -7.86
C MET A 202 5.81 -18.46 -8.83
N LYS A 203 5.13 -19.55 -8.53
CA LYS A 203 4.94 -20.64 -9.50
C LYS A 203 3.75 -20.27 -10.41
N LEU A 204 4.01 -20.19 -11.72
CA LEU A 204 2.99 -19.97 -12.75
C LEU A 204 2.27 -21.27 -13.09
#